data_ab3ffb81feec38717845e13cef7b0bb9
#
_entry.id   ab3ffb81feec38717845e13cef7b0bb9
#
_cell.length_a   1.000
_cell.length_b   1.000
_cell.length_c   1.000
_cell.angle_alpha   90.00
_cell.angle_beta   90.00
_cell.angle_gamma   90.00
#
_symmetry.space_group_name_H-M   'P 1'
#
loop_
_entity.id
_entity.type
_entity.pdbx_description
1 polymer ?
#
loop_
_entity_poly.entity_id
_entity_poly.type
_entity_poly.pdbx_seq_one_letter_code
_entity_poly.pdbx_strand_id
1 'polypeptide(L)'
;MQNGRDLSAASRHAAVKKAAIGGAFLMAMSAVGPGFLTQTATFTQAEGANFGFAILICILVDIIVQLNIWRVIVVAGKRAQMIANDVVPGLGYLLSALVALGGLFFNIGNVAGAGLGLNVLFGIPVAAGAIISAVIAIVILIVRNALKVVDWTVQALAVIAVLVLVYMLCVTKIPYATAAVHTVAPTKIDFYSILTIVGGTVGGYISFAGGHRLLEGGAKGQADLKYVNLGALTGIGLASVIRVMLFLVGLAVVVAGTTLDPTNPAASIFKTAAGAFGYKFFGLLLFAAGMSSIIGSTFTSTSFLDYAVSGRSVKYRDALTIGFIAFATVVFVFIGQPAKVLVVVGALNGFILPIALAILLVAAGRQKIMGAAYRHPLWLAITGWIVVAFMAFASVKTVIGFFG
;
A
#
# COMPACT_ATOMS: atom_id res chain seq x y z
N MET A 1 2.06 -30.87 -23.56
CA MET A 1 0.68 -31.38 -23.35
C MET A 1 0.13 -30.74 -22.08
N GLN A 2 -0.66 -29.68 -22.24
CA GLN A 2 -1.35 -29.00 -21.13
C GLN A 2 -2.57 -29.83 -20.77
N ASN A 3 -2.57 -30.37 -19.54
CA ASN A 3 -3.76 -30.95 -18.95
C ASN A 3 -4.78 -29.85 -18.66
N GLY A 4 -5.69 -29.58 -19.59
CA GLY A 4 -6.91 -28.80 -19.38
C GLY A 4 -7.87 -29.59 -18.49
N ARG A 5 -7.72 -29.51 -17.17
CA ARG A 5 -8.79 -29.85 -16.26
C ARG A 5 -9.80 -28.71 -16.33
N ASP A 6 -10.90 -28.92 -17.05
CA ASP A 6 -12.13 -28.13 -16.89
C ASP A 6 -12.58 -28.31 -15.44
N LEU A 7 -12.20 -27.35 -14.59
CA LEU A 7 -12.67 -27.28 -13.23
C LEU A 7 -14.20 -27.11 -13.27
N SER A 8 -14.94 -27.90 -12.51
CA SER A 8 -16.39 -27.68 -12.36
C SER A 8 -16.66 -26.22 -11.98
N ALA A 9 -17.80 -25.66 -12.35
CA ALA A 9 -18.15 -24.27 -12.04
C ALA A 9 -18.00 -23.96 -10.54
N ALA A 10 -18.32 -24.93 -9.67
CA ALA A 10 -18.15 -24.81 -8.22
C ALA A 10 -16.69 -24.73 -7.80
N SER A 11 -15.79 -25.53 -8.40
CA SER A 11 -14.36 -25.48 -8.07
C SER A 11 -13.69 -24.20 -8.60
N ARG A 12 -14.13 -23.66 -9.74
CA ARG A 12 -13.71 -22.36 -10.25
C ARG A 12 -14.12 -21.21 -9.30
N HIS A 13 -15.40 -21.18 -8.86
CA HIS A 13 -15.87 -20.16 -7.91
C HIS A 13 -15.11 -20.23 -6.58
N ALA A 14 -14.80 -21.43 -6.08
CA ALA A 14 -13.99 -21.57 -4.87
C ALA A 14 -12.57 -21.03 -5.05
N ALA A 15 -11.94 -21.29 -6.21
CA ALA A 15 -10.62 -20.76 -6.54
C ALA A 15 -10.62 -19.22 -6.63
N VAL A 16 -11.60 -18.62 -7.32
CA VAL A 16 -11.74 -17.15 -7.43
C VAL A 16 -12.00 -16.50 -6.07
N LYS A 17 -12.87 -17.10 -5.23
CA LYS A 17 -13.10 -16.62 -3.86
C LYS A 17 -11.82 -16.66 -3.03
N LYS A 18 -11.04 -17.74 -3.11
CA LYS A 18 -9.75 -17.86 -2.44
C LYS A 18 -8.75 -16.79 -2.95
N ALA A 19 -8.71 -16.57 -4.25
CA ALA A 19 -7.88 -15.53 -4.86
C ALA A 19 -8.30 -14.11 -4.42
N ALA A 20 -9.61 -13.85 -4.29
CA ALA A 20 -10.13 -12.56 -3.81
C ALA A 20 -9.73 -12.30 -2.35
N ILE A 21 -9.85 -13.30 -1.48
CA ILE A 21 -9.38 -13.21 -0.09
C ILE A 21 -7.86 -13.00 -0.06
N GLY A 22 -7.09 -13.77 -0.83
CA GLY A 22 -5.64 -13.62 -0.93
C GLY A 22 -5.23 -12.24 -1.47
N GLY A 23 -5.96 -11.72 -2.45
CA GLY A 23 -5.76 -10.37 -3.00
C GLY A 23 -6.07 -9.26 -1.98
N ALA A 24 -7.15 -9.43 -1.20
CA ALA A 24 -7.50 -8.51 -0.11
C ALA A 24 -6.42 -8.45 0.96
N PHE A 25 -5.93 -9.61 1.42
CA PHE A 25 -4.83 -9.68 2.38
C PHE A 25 -3.53 -9.10 1.81
N LEU A 26 -3.17 -9.42 0.56
CA LEU A 26 -1.98 -8.87 -0.07
C LEU A 26 -2.05 -7.34 -0.17
N MET A 27 -3.20 -6.80 -0.56
CA MET A 27 -3.43 -5.35 -0.61
C MET A 27 -3.33 -4.73 0.77
N ALA A 28 -4.04 -5.27 1.77
CA ALA A 28 -4.00 -4.75 3.14
C ALA A 28 -2.59 -4.79 3.73
N MET A 29 -1.87 -5.90 3.56
CA MET A 29 -0.48 -6.04 4.04
C MET A 29 0.51 -5.15 3.29
N SER A 30 0.29 -4.93 1.98
CA SER A 30 1.10 -3.99 1.20
C SER A 30 0.84 -2.54 1.61
N ALA A 31 -0.40 -2.21 1.99
CA ALA A 31 -0.76 -0.89 2.49
C ALA A 31 -0.27 -0.67 3.92
N VAL A 32 -0.45 -1.64 4.84
CA VAL A 32 -0.05 -1.53 6.26
C VAL A 32 1.45 -1.83 6.41
N GLY A 33 2.26 -1.15 5.62
CA GLY A 33 3.73 -1.21 5.69
C GLY A 33 4.31 -0.16 6.66
N PRO A 34 5.65 -0.08 6.73
CA PRO A 34 6.34 0.90 7.58
C PRO A 34 5.92 2.35 7.31
N GLY A 35 5.69 2.72 6.05
CA GLY A 35 5.21 4.04 5.65
C GLY A 35 3.87 4.39 6.26
N PHE A 36 2.92 3.48 6.19
CA PHE A 36 1.58 3.64 6.75
C PHE A 36 1.60 3.94 8.26
N LEU A 37 2.38 3.18 9.02
CA LEU A 37 2.50 3.34 10.48
C LEU A 37 3.16 4.67 10.83
N THR A 38 4.25 5.01 10.16
CA THR A 38 5.01 6.25 10.38
C THR A 38 4.22 7.48 9.96
N GLN A 39 3.58 7.47 8.78
CA GLN A 39 2.74 8.56 8.29
C GLN A 39 1.59 8.85 9.26
N THR A 40 0.90 7.80 9.72
CA THR A 40 -0.20 7.95 10.68
C THR A 40 0.27 8.62 11.97
N ALA A 41 1.39 8.20 12.54
CA ALA A 41 1.94 8.81 13.74
C ALA A 41 2.42 10.25 13.52
N THR A 42 3.14 10.49 12.42
CA THR A 42 3.69 11.82 12.08
C THR A 42 2.58 12.85 11.90
N PHE A 43 1.55 12.52 11.11
CA PHE A 43 0.46 13.46 10.85
C PHE A 43 -0.49 13.59 12.05
N THR A 44 -0.65 12.55 12.87
CA THR A 44 -1.36 12.69 14.15
C THR A 44 -0.69 13.70 15.05
N GLN A 45 0.65 13.72 15.13
CA GLN A 45 1.37 14.73 15.91
C GLN A 45 1.27 16.13 15.28
N ALA A 46 1.34 16.25 13.97
CA ALA A 46 1.35 17.53 13.26
C ALA A 46 -0.02 18.21 13.23
N GLU A 47 -1.10 17.44 13.07
CA GLU A 47 -2.45 17.96 12.82
C GLU A 47 -3.42 17.69 13.97
N GLY A 48 -3.03 16.87 14.95
CA GLY A 48 -3.90 16.47 16.06
C GLY A 48 -5.19 15.81 15.56
N ALA A 49 -6.33 16.26 16.09
CA ALA A 49 -7.63 15.70 15.73
C ALA A 49 -8.05 15.95 14.27
N ASN A 50 -7.53 17.02 13.62
CA ASN A 50 -7.82 17.31 12.20
C ASN A 50 -7.36 16.22 11.24
N PHE A 51 -6.35 15.42 11.61
CA PHE A 51 -5.88 14.30 10.81
C PHE A 51 -6.97 13.24 10.58
N GLY A 52 -7.99 13.15 11.46
CA GLY A 52 -9.16 12.31 11.26
C GLY A 52 -9.89 12.59 9.95
N PHE A 53 -9.97 13.85 9.51
CA PHE A 53 -10.54 14.22 8.23
C PHE A 53 -9.70 13.69 7.05
N ALA A 54 -8.37 13.80 7.12
CA ALA A 54 -7.50 13.25 6.09
C ALA A 54 -7.68 11.73 5.96
N ILE A 55 -7.82 11.02 7.10
CA ILE A 55 -8.10 9.58 7.12
C ILE A 55 -9.45 9.27 6.47
N LEU A 56 -10.51 10.03 6.76
CA LEU A 56 -11.84 9.85 6.15
C LEU A 56 -11.77 10.00 4.62
N ILE A 57 -11.13 11.07 4.15
CA ILE A 57 -10.94 11.29 2.70
C ILE A 57 -10.11 10.16 2.08
N CYS A 58 -9.05 9.72 2.74
CA CYS A 58 -8.24 8.59 2.28
C CYS A 58 -9.09 7.33 2.09
N ILE A 59 -9.91 6.95 3.08
CA ILE A 59 -10.77 5.77 2.98
C ILE A 59 -11.73 5.86 1.80
N LEU A 60 -12.36 7.02 1.59
CA LEU A 60 -13.29 7.23 0.47
C LEU A 60 -12.58 7.13 -0.88
N VAL A 61 -11.41 7.76 -1.00
CA VAL A 61 -10.58 7.71 -2.22
C VAL A 61 -10.11 6.28 -2.47
N ASP A 62 -9.60 5.59 -1.45
CA ASP A 62 -9.07 4.24 -1.56
C ASP A 62 -10.14 3.25 -2.07
N ILE A 63 -11.37 3.33 -1.55
CA ILE A 63 -12.51 2.51 -1.99
C ILE A 63 -12.80 2.75 -3.48
N ILE A 64 -12.89 4.02 -3.89
CA ILE A 64 -13.20 4.38 -5.28
C ILE A 64 -12.09 3.91 -6.23
N VAL A 65 -10.85 4.16 -5.87
CA VAL A 65 -9.66 3.75 -6.65
C VAL A 65 -9.63 2.24 -6.84
N GLN A 66 -9.74 1.52 -5.74
CA GLN A 66 -9.57 0.07 -5.75
C GLN A 66 -10.71 -0.64 -6.49
N LEU A 67 -11.95 -0.19 -6.30
CA LEU A 67 -13.10 -0.73 -7.01
C LEU A 67 -12.99 -0.49 -8.53
N ASN A 68 -12.49 0.68 -8.97
CA ASN A 68 -12.26 0.95 -10.37
C ASN A 68 -11.14 0.09 -10.96
N ILE A 69 -9.95 0.12 -10.35
CA ILE A 69 -8.75 -0.54 -10.87
C ILE A 69 -8.95 -2.06 -10.95
N TRP A 70 -9.40 -2.69 -9.88
CA TRP A 70 -9.56 -4.16 -9.87
C TRP A 70 -10.65 -4.63 -10.82
N ARG A 71 -11.76 -3.88 -10.89
CA ARG A 71 -12.85 -4.17 -11.83
C ARG A 71 -12.37 -4.12 -13.28
N VAL A 72 -11.64 -3.07 -13.67
CA VAL A 72 -11.14 -2.92 -15.04
C VAL A 72 -10.16 -4.04 -15.37
N ILE A 73 -9.23 -4.35 -14.48
CA ILE A 73 -8.24 -5.43 -14.67
C ILE A 73 -8.93 -6.79 -14.88
N VAL A 74 -9.89 -7.15 -14.01
CA VAL A 74 -10.54 -8.46 -14.05
C VAL A 74 -11.50 -8.58 -15.24
N VAL A 75 -12.27 -7.53 -15.55
CA VAL A 75 -13.20 -7.57 -16.69
C VAL A 75 -12.43 -7.64 -18.01
N ALA A 76 -11.38 -6.84 -18.18
CA ALA A 76 -10.52 -6.91 -19.37
C ALA A 76 -9.73 -8.22 -19.43
N GLY A 77 -9.51 -8.90 -18.29
CA GLY A 77 -8.74 -10.12 -18.20
C GLY A 77 -7.27 -9.95 -18.59
N LYS A 78 -6.75 -8.73 -18.44
CA LYS A 78 -5.38 -8.32 -18.81
C LYS A 78 -4.71 -7.56 -17.67
N ARG A 79 -3.38 -7.61 -17.61
CA ARG A 79 -2.62 -6.76 -16.67
C ARG A 79 -2.74 -5.28 -17.03
N ALA A 80 -2.63 -4.39 -16.06
CA ALA A 80 -2.87 -2.96 -16.22
C ALA A 80 -2.03 -2.31 -17.32
N GLN A 81 -0.76 -2.68 -17.47
CA GLN A 81 0.13 -2.17 -18.52
C GLN A 81 -0.32 -2.59 -19.94
N MET A 82 -0.90 -3.79 -20.07
CA MET A 82 -1.47 -4.24 -21.36
C MET A 82 -2.73 -3.45 -21.69
N ILE A 83 -3.58 -3.22 -20.68
CA ILE A 83 -4.80 -2.39 -20.81
C ILE A 83 -4.41 -0.97 -21.23
N ALA A 84 -3.42 -0.38 -20.58
CA ALA A 84 -2.92 0.96 -20.91
C ALA A 84 -2.45 1.03 -22.38
N ASN A 85 -1.77 -0.01 -22.87
CA ASN A 85 -1.30 -0.08 -24.23
C ASN A 85 -2.44 -0.28 -25.25
N ASP A 86 -3.52 -0.95 -24.85
CA ASP A 86 -4.77 -1.04 -25.65
C ASP A 86 -5.51 0.33 -25.70
N VAL A 87 -5.31 1.20 -24.71
CA VAL A 87 -5.86 2.58 -24.73
C VAL A 87 -5.12 3.44 -25.75
N VAL A 88 -3.79 3.51 -25.63
CA VAL A 88 -2.92 4.19 -26.60
C VAL A 88 -1.62 3.38 -26.69
N PRO A 89 -1.15 3.03 -27.88
CA PRO A 89 0.15 2.38 -28.07
C PRO A 89 1.27 3.17 -27.40
N GLY A 90 2.09 2.49 -26.60
CA GLY A 90 3.17 3.11 -25.82
C GLY A 90 2.79 3.52 -24.39
N LEU A 91 1.50 3.72 -24.09
CA LEU A 91 1.05 4.14 -22.74
C LEU A 91 1.30 3.05 -21.67
N GLY A 92 1.38 1.77 -22.09
CA GLY A 92 1.76 0.66 -21.23
C GLY A 92 3.18 0.78 -20.68
N TYR A 93 4.11 1.30 -21.46
CA TYR A 93 5.50 1.55 -21.02
C TYR A 93 5.55 2.70 -20.00
N LEU A 94 4.80 3.78 -20.25
CA LEU A 94 4.69 4.88 -19.29
C LEU A 94 4.12 4.40 -17.96
N LEU A 95 3.01 3.66 -17.97
CA LEU A 95 2.42 3.10 -16.75
C LEU A 95 3.40 2.16 -16.04
N SER A 96 4.13 1.31 -16.80
CA SER A 96 5.14 0.42 -16.23
C SER A 96 6.27 1.21 -15.54
N ALA A 97 6.76 2.27 -16.17
CA ALA A 97 7.79 3.12 -15.59
C ALA A 97 7.30 3.81 -14.31
N LEU A 98 6.09 4.39 -14.33
CA LEU A 98 5.51 5.05 -13.15
C LEU A 98 5.30 4.08 -11.98
N VAL A 99 4.77 2.88 -12.25
CA VAL A 99 4.55 1.86 -11.21
C VAL A 99 5.88 1.31 -10.69
N ALA A 100 6.86 1.11 -11.55
CA ALA A 100 8.20 0.67 -11.14
C ALA A 100 8.90 1.72 -10.28
N LEU A 101 8.84 3.00 -10.67
CA LEU A 101 9.36 4.12 -9.87
C LEU A 101 8.64 4.23 -8.51
N GLY A 102 7.31 4.14 -8.51
CA GLY A 102 6.53 4.14 -7.28
C GLY A 102 6.92 3.00 -6.35
N GLY A 103 7.09 1.79 -6.89
CA GLY A 103 7.55 0.64 -6.13
C GLY A 103 9.00 0.79 -5.64
N LEU A 104 9.87 1.44 -6.43
CA LEU A 104 11.24 1.75 -6.00
C LEU A 104 11.24 2.72 -4.80
N PHE A 105 10.43 3.78 -4.88
CA PHE A 105 10.27 4.70 -3.76
C PHE A 105 9.76 3.97 -2.51
N PHE A 106 8.73 3.14 -2.66
CA PHE A 106 8.26 2.30 -1.54
C PHE A 106 9.36 1.40 -1.00
N ASN A 107 10.18 0.82 -1.86
CA ASN A 107 11.24 -0.08 -1.42
C ASN A 107 12.33 0.64 -0.62
N ILE A 108 12.66 1.89 -0.99
CA ILE A 108 13.55 2.77 -0.21
C ILE A 108 12.96 2.97 1.21
N GLY A 109 11.67 3.25 1.31
CA GLY A 109 10.97 3.36 2.60
C GLY A 109 10.89 2.03 3.36
N ASN A 110 10.62 0.92 2.68
CA ASN A 110 10.47 -0.38 3.31
C ASN A 110 11.77 -0.89 3.93
N VAL A 111 12.91 -0.71 3.26
CA VAL A 111 14.23 -1.06 3.84
C VAL A 111 14.56 -0.15 5.03
N ALA A 112 14.19 1.14 4.96
CA ALA A 112 14.30 2.07 6.08
C ALA A 112 13.48 1.61 7.29
N GLY A 113 12.21 1.23 7.04
CA GLY A 113 11.31 0.75 8.07
C GLY A 113 11.75 -0.57 8.70
N ALA A 114 12.21 -1.53 7.89
CA ALA A 114 12.78 -2.78 8.39
C ALA A 114 14.02 -2.51 9.26
N GLY A 115 14.88 -1.58 8.84
CA GLY A 115 16.04 -1.12 9.62
C GLY A 115 15.64 -0.47 10.95
N LEU A 116 14.58 0.38 10.96
CA LEU A 116 14.00 0.93 12.20
C LEU A 116 13.48 -0.17 13.12
N GLY A 117 12.85 -1.21 12.57
CA GLY A 117 12.37 -2.36 13.34
C GLY A 117 13.51 -3.06 14.05
N LEU A 118 14.62 -3.35 13.35
CA LEU A 118 15.81 -3.95 13.94
C LEU A 118 16.50 -3.02 14.96
N ASN A 119 16.47 -1.71 14.74
CA ASN A 119 16.97 -0.73 15.71
C ASN A 119 16.17 -0.80 17.02
N VAL A 120 14.85 -0.83 16.97
CA VAL A 120 13.98 -0.96 18.14
C VAL A 120 14.22 -2.28 18.88
N LEU A 121 14.41 -3.39 18.13
CA LEU A 121 14.60 -4.72 18.73
C LEU A 121 15.98 -4.87 19.39
N PHE A 122 17.03 -4.48 18.69
CA PHE A 122 18.42 -4.85 19.03
C PHE A 122 19.33 -3.64 19.28
N GLY A 123 18.86 -2.41 19.03
CA GLY A 123 19.67 -1.19 19.19
C GLY A 123 20.72 -0.97 18.09
N ILE A 124 20.71 -1.75 17.01
CA ILE A 124 21.68 -1.60 15.90
C ILE A 124 21.39 -0.33 15.09
N PRO A 125 22.41 0.29 14.46
CA PRO A 125 22.17 1.46 13.59
C PRO A 125 21.16 1.14 12.47
N VAL A 126 20.26 2.07 12.18
CA VAL A 126 19.18 1.86 11.20
C VAL A 126 19.72 1.49 9.82
N ALA A 127 20.82 2.12 9.37
CA ALA A 127 21.48 1.80 8.11
C ALA A 127 21.98 0.34 8.06
N ALA A 128 22.59 -0.14 9.14
CA ALA A 128 23.03 -1.54 9.25
C ALA A 128 21.82 -2.48 9.24
N GLY A 129 20.75 -2.14 9.99
CA GLY A 129 19.49 -2.88 9.97
C GLY A 129 18.85 -2.95 8.59
N ALA A 130 18.89 -1.86 7.82
CA ALA A 130 18.40 -1.80 6.46
C ALA A 130 19.18 -2.72 5.52
N ILE A 131 20.51 -2.73 5.60
CA ILE A 131 21.37 -3.62 4.82
C ILE A 131 21.09 -5.09 5.16
N ILE A 132 21.02 -5.43 6.46
CA ILE A 132 20.71 -6.80 6.91
C ILE A 132 19.34 -7.23 6.36
N SER A 133 18.33 -6.36 6.47
CA SER A 133 16.97 -6.64 5.97
C SER A 133 16.96 -6.85 4.46
N ALA A 134 17.71 -6.04 3.70
CA ALA A 134 17.82 -6.19 2.25
C ALA A 134 18.47 -7.54 1.87
N VAL A 135 19.54 -7.93 2.54
CA VAL A 135 20.19 -9.24 2.32
C VAL A 135 19.22 -10.38 2.60
N ILE A 136 18.50 -10.33 3.74
CA ILE A 136 17.50 -11.35 4.09
C ILE A 136 16.40 -11.39 3.03
N ALA A 137 15.89 -10.24 2.55
CA ALA A 137 14.84 -10.18 1.53
C ALA A 137 15.32 -10.78 0.20
N ILE A 138 16.55 -10.49 -0.22
CA ILE A 138 17.15 -11.08 -1.43
C ILE A 138 17.23 -12.60 -1.30
N VAL A 139 17.73 -13.12 -0.16
CA VAL A 139 17.80 -14.56 0.09
C VAL A 139 16.42 -15.21 0.04
N ILE A 140 15.41 -14.59 0.67
CA ILE A 140 14.02 -15.09 0.66
C ILE A 140 13.46 -15.14 -0.76
N LEU A 141 13.73 -14.14 -1.59
CA LEU A 141 13.25 -14.10 -2.98
C LEU A 141 13.92 -15.15 -3.88
N ILE A 142 15.19 -15.48 -3.63
CA ILE A 142 15.91 -16.54 -4.33
C ILE A 142 15.41 -17.92 -3.87
N VAL A 143 15.18 -18.10 -2.56
CA VAL A 143 14.70 -19.35 -1.96
C VAL A 143 13.17 -19.35 -1.92
N ARG A 144 12.55 -19.70 -3.06
CA ARG A 144 11.08 -19.59 -3.32
C ARG A 144 10.18 -20.18 -2.22
N ASN A 145 10.62 -21.20 -1.48
CA ASN A 145 9.83 -21.81 -0.42
C ASN A 145 9.73 -20.93 0.85
N ALA A 146 10.62 -19.96 1.03
CA ALA A 146 10.60 -19.06 2.19
C ALA A 146 9.47 -18.02 2.15
N LEU A 147 8.92 -17.71 0.96
CA LEU A 147 7.82 -16.75 0.81
C LEU A 147 6.58 -17.13 1.62
N LYS A 148 6.21 -18.41 1.67
CA LYS A 148 5.06 -18.87 2.46
C LYS A 148 5.22 -18.65 3.96
N VAL A 149 6.44 -18.80 4.46
CA VAL A 149 6.76 -18.58 5.89
C VAL A 149 6.64 -17.09 6.21
N VAL A 150 7.15 -16.22 5.34
CA VAL A 150 7.02 -14.76 5.49
C VAL A 150 5.56 -14.35 5.51
N ASP A 151 4.76 -14.79 4.52
CA ASP A 151 3.34 -14.48 4.43
C ASP A 151 2.57 -14.89 5.70
N TRP A 152 2.81 -16.11 6.20
CA TRP A 152 2.16 -16.60 7.42
C TRP A 152 2.58 -15.80 8.66
N THR A 153 3.88 -15.52 8.81
CA THR A 153 4.42 -14.75 9.93
C THR A 153 3.83 -13.33 9.96
N VAL A 154 3.79 -12.67 8.81
CA VAL A 154 3.24 -11.31 8.70
C VAL A 154 1.74 -11.29 8.98
N GLN A 155 0.97 -12.28 8.54
CA GLN A 155 -0.46 -12.41 8.85
C GLN A 155 -0.68 -12.60 10.36
N ALA A 156 0.08 -13.48 11.00
CA ALA A 156 0.01 -13.69 12.44
C ALA A 156 0.33 -12.40 13.23
N LEU A 157 1.40 -11.70 12.85
CA LEU A 157 1.78 -10.43 13.48
C LEU A 157 0.76 -9.33 13.25
N ALA A 158 0.09 -9.30 12.09
CA ALA A 158 -0.98 -8.33 11.83
C ALA A 158 -2.18 -8.56 12.77
N VAL A 159 -2.56 -9.81 13.01
CA VAL A 159 -3.62 -10.14 13.98
C VAL A 159 -3.22 -9.71 15.39
N ILE A 160 -1.99 -10.02 15.80
CA ILE A 160 -1.48 -9.60 17.11
C ILE A 160 -1.41 -8.06 17.19
N ALA A 161 -1.02 -7.38 16.11
CA ALA A 161 -1.00 -5.91 16.08
C ALA A 161 -2.39 -5.29 16.32
N VAL A 162 -3.44 -5.87 15.71
CA VAL A 162 -4.82 -5.45 15.98
C VAL A 162 -5.16 -5.66 17.45
N LEU A 163 -4.82 -6.80 18.04
CA LEU A 163 -5.08 -7.07 19.46
C LEU A 163 -4.33 -6.09 20.39
N VAL A 164 -3.06 -5.77 20.06
CA VAL A 164 -2.29 -4.78 20.82
C VAL A 164 -2.90 -3.38 20.67
N LEU A 165 -3.34 -2.99 19.47
CA LEU A 165 -4.04 -1.72 19.27
C LEU A 165 -5.37 -1.67 20.05
N VAL A 166 -6.15 -2.76 20.08
CA VAL A 166 -7.36 -2.85 20.91
C VAL A 166 -7.02 -2.67 22.39
N TYR A 167 -5.99 -3.36 22.88
CA TYR A 167 -5.51 -3.17 24.24
C TYR A 167 -5.15 -1.69 24.52
N MET A 168 -4.38 -1.07 23.61
CA MET A 168 -3.99 0.34 23.75
C MET A 168 -5.20 1.28 23.75
N LEU A 169 -6.24 1.00 22.93
CA LEU A 169 -7.50 1.74 22.96
C LEU A 169 -8.23 1.64 24.31
N CYS A 170 -8.13 0.49 24.98
CA CYS A 170 -8.77 0.28 26.29
C CYS A 170 -8.03 0.96 27.45
N VAL A 171 -6.69 1.10 27.36
CA VAL A 171 -5.88 1.63 28.47
C VAL A 171 -5.56 3.12 28.33
N THR A 172 -5.75 3.73 27.15
CA THR A 172 -5.51 5.16 26.92
C THR A 172 -6.80 5.97 27.01
N LYS A 173 -6.70 7.20 27.52
CA LYS A 173 -7.85 8.12 27.57
C LYS A 173 -8.03 8.82 26.23
N ILE A 174 -8.85 8.25 25.37
CA ILE A 174 -9.03 8.74 24.00
C ILE A 174 -10.04 9.88 23.98
N PRO A 175 -9.73 11.01 23.32
CA PRO A 175 -10.66 12.13 23.18
C PRO A 175 -11.63 11.86 21.99
N TYR A 176 -12.53 10.87 22.13
CA TYR A 176 -13.44 10.43 21.06
C TYR A 176 -14.29 11.56 20.48
N ALA A 177 -14.85 12.44 21.35
CA ALA A 177 -15.70 13.55 20.88
C ALA A 177 -14.92 14.51 19.99
N THR A 178 -13.70 14.90 20.40
CA THR A 178 -12.81 15.78 19.62
C THR A 178 -12.42 15.11 18.31
N ALA A 179 -12.02 13.82 18.35
CA ALA A 179 -11.68 13.08 17.15
C ALA A 179 -12.85 13.03 16.14
N ALA A 180 -14.06 12.70 16.61
CA ALA A 180 -15.26 12.61 15.78
C ALA A 180 -15.62 13.95 15.13
N VAL A 181 -15.65 15.04 15.90
CA VAL A 181 -15.98 16.39 15.41
C VAL A 181 -15.00 16.80 14.31
N HIS A 182 -13.69 16.70 14.56
CA HIS A 182 -12.67 17.13 13.57
C HIS A 182 -12.55 16.19 12.37
N THR A 183 -13.04 14.94 12.48
CA THR A 183 -13.12 14.02 11.34
C THR A 183 -14.16 14.49 10.31
N VAL A 184 -15.27 15.12 10.72
CA VAL A 184 -16.31 15.60 9.79
C VAL A 184 -16.26 17.12 9.56
N ALA A 185 -15.75 17.89 10.53
CA ALA A 185 -15.64 19.33 10.50
C ALA A 185 -14.24 19.78 10.96
N PRO A 186 -13.21 19.56 10.12
CA PRO A 186 -11.85 19.96 10.46
C PRO A 186 -11.71 21.48 10.49
N THR A 187 -10.90 22.01 11.41
CA THR A 187 -10.56 23.45 11.44
C THR A 187 -9.47 23.83 10.45
N LYS A 188 -8.69 22.83 10.01
CA LYS A 188 -7.61 22.97 9.00
C LYS A 188 -7.56 21.73 8.14
N ILE A 189 -7.35 21.91 6.83
CA ILE A 189 -7.15 20.82 5.87
C ILE A 189 -5.72 20.89 5.34
N ASP A 190 -4.98 19.79 5.51
CA ASP A 190 -3.65 19.62 4.93
C ASP A 190 -3.70 18.68 3.72
N PHE A 191 -3.52 19.23 2.53
CA PHE A 191 -3.50 18.46 1.28
C PHE A 191 -2.26 17.57 1.15
N TYR A 192 -1.15 17.93 1.79
CA TYR A 192 0.05 17.11 1.81
C TYR A 192 -0.17 15.80 2.57
N SER A 193 -0.80 15.86 3.74
CA SER A 193 -1.12 14.66 4.51
C SER A 193 -2.09 13.75 3.74
N ILE A 194 -3.16 14.31 3.15
CA ILE A 194 -4.11 13.55 2.33
C ILE A 194 -3.40 12.87 1.15
N LEU A 195 -2.62 13.63 0.37
CA LEU A 195 -1.86 13.10 -0.76
C LEU A 195 -0.93 11.96 -0.32
N THR A 196 -0.25 12.16 0.81
CA THR A 196 0.73 11.21 1.34
C THR A 196 0.09 9.91 1.79
N ILE A 197 -1.02 9.98 2.57
CA ILE A 197 -1.64 8.75 3.09
C ILE A 197 -2.42 8.00 2.02
N VAL A 198 -3.04 8.68 1.06
CA VAL A 198 -3.66 8.05 -0.12
C VAL A 198 -2.59 7.37 -0.96
N GLY A 199 -1.50 8.08 -1.27
CA GLY A 199 -0.37 7.51 -2.00
C GLY A 199 0.28 6.33 -1.27
N GLY A 200 0.32 6.40 0.06
CA GLY A 200 0.83 5.33 0.93
C GLY A 200 -0.08 4.10 1.02
N THR A 201 -1.35 4.19 0.62
CA THR A 201 -2.33 3.10 0.74
C THR A 201 -2.70 2.49 -0.61
N VAL A 202 -2.97 3.31 -1.63
CA VAL A 202 -3.40 2.86 -2.97
C VAL A 202 -2.53 3.45 -4.08
N GLY A 203 -1.44 4.13 -3.77
CA GLY A 203 -0.51 4.67 -4.75
C GLY A 203 0.44 3.62 -5.32
N GLY A 204 1.09 3.98 -6.42
CA GLY A 204 2.14 3.19 -7.04
C GLY A 204 1.72 1.76 -7.35
N TYR A 205 2.50 0.79 -6.89
CA TYR A 205 2.29 -0.63 -7.15
C TYR A 205 1.13 -1.26 -6.36
N ILE A 206 0.72 -0.67 -5.21
CA ILE A 206 -0.20 -1.31 -4.24
C ILE A 206 -1.56 -1.60 -4.89
N SER A 207 -2.13 -0.64 -5.61
CA SER A 207 -3.41 -0.81 -6.29
C SER A 207 -3.42 -1.93 -7.31
N PHE A 208 -2.27 -2.22 -7.92
CA PHE A 208 -2.16 -3.25 -8.97
C PHE A 208 -1.84 -4.63 -8.41
N ALA A 209 -1.14 -4.72 -7.27
CA ALA A 209 -0.68 -5.98 -6.69
C ALA A 209 -1.85 -6.97 -6.47
N GLY A 210 -2.93 -6.52 -5.83
CA GLY A 210 -4.10 -7.34 -5.59
C GLY A 210 -4.88 -7.68 -6.87
N GLY A 211 -5.03 -6.73 -7.80
CA GLY A 211 -5.69 -6.95 -9.09
C GLY A 211 -4.97 -7.99 -9.95
N HIS A 212 -3.64 -7.94 -10.02
CA HIS A 212 -2.84 -8.94 -10.72
C HIS A 212 -2.93 -10.32 -10.04
N ARG A 213 -2.97 -10.36 -8.69
CA ARG A 213 -3.18 -11.60 -7.94
C ARG A 213 -4.52 -12.24 -8.25
N LEU A 214 -5.58 -11.44 -8.43
CA LEU A 214 -6.90 -11.92 -8.85
C LEU A 214 -6.84 -12.59 -10.23
N LEU A 215 -6.16 -11.97 -11.20
CA LEU A 215 -5.95 -12.58 -12.53
C LEU A 215 -5.19 -13.91 -12.46
N GLU A 216 -4.11 -13.96 -11.69
CA GLU A 216 -3.32 -15.18 -11.47
C GLU A 216 -4.15 -16.29 -10.81
N GLY A 217 -5.10 -15.91 -9.96
CA GLY A 217 -6.08 -16.81 -9.34
C GLY A 217 -7.25 -17.19 -10.25
N GLY A 218 -7.25 -16.76 -11.53
CA GLY A 218 -8.25 -17.14 -12.53
C GLY A 218 -9.51 -16.27 -12.53
N ALA A 219 -9.53 -15.15 -11.79
CA ALA A 219 -10.64 -14.20 -11.84
C ALA A 219 -10.68 -13.51 -13.20
N LYS A 220 -11.82 -13.61 -13.92
CA LYS A 220 -11.98 -13.03 -15.26
C LYS A 220 -13.44 -12.77 -15.59
N GLY A 221 -13.67 -11.57 -16.16
CA GLY A 221 -15.00 -11.18 -16.66
C GLY A 221 -15.96 -10.71 -15.56
N GLN A 222 -17.21 -10.47 -15.97
CA GLN A 222 -18.22 -9.87 -15.09
C GLN A 222 -18.71 -10.81 -13.98
N ALA A 223 -18.72 -12.12 -14.23
CA ALA A 223 -19.23 -13.12 -13.30
C ALA A 223 -18.49 -13.10 -11.93
N ASP A 224 -17.22 -12.73 -11.94
CA ASP A 224 -16.36 -12.75 -10.77
C ASP A 224 -16.36 -11.42 -9.98
N LEU A 225 -17.04 -10.36 -10.50
CA LEU A 225 -17.02 -9.01 -9.90
C LEU A 225 -17.52 -8.95 -8.45
N LYS A 226 -18.43 -9.84 -8.05
CA LYS A 226 -18.89 -9.94 -6.65
C LYS A 226 -17.71 -10.20 -5.71
N TYR A 227 -16.86 -11.16 -6.06
CA TYR A 227 -15.68 -11.52 -5.25
C TYR A 227 -14.59 -10.46 -5.33
N VAL A 228 -14.40 -9.84 -6.50
CA VAL A 228 -13.46 -8.73 -6.71
C VAL A 228 -13.80 -7.54 -5.82
N ASN A 229 -15.06 -7.11 -5.83
CA ASN A 229 -15.53 -5.98 -5.02
C ASN A 229 -15.41 -6.31 -3.51
N LEU A 230 -15.81 -7.52 -3.09
CA LEU A 230 -15.67 -7.95 -1.70
C LEU A 230 -14.21 -7.95 -1.26
N GLY A 231 -13.30 -8.47 -2.10
CA GLY A 231 -11.86 -8.46 -1.82
C GLY A 231 -11.31 -7.04 -1.67
N ALA A 232 -11.67 -6.14 -2.58
CA ALA A 232 -11.25 -4.73 -2.53
C ALA A 232 -11.73 -4.05 -1.24
N LEU A 233 -13.02 -4.15 -0.93
CA LEU A 233 -13.61 -3.56 0.28
C LEU A 233 -13.06 -4.14 1.57
N THR A 234 -12.81 -5.46 1.60
CA THR A 234 -12.22 -6.12 2.78
C THR A 234 -10.78 -5.66 3.01
N GLY A 235 -9.97 -5.58 1.94
CA GLY A 235 -8.57 -5.13 2.06
C GLY A 235 -8.47 -3.69 2.56
N ILE A 236 -9.25 -2.78 1.98
CA ILE A 236 -9.28 -1.38 2.41
C ILE A 236 -9.87 -1.26 3.81
N GLY A 237 -10.96 -1.97 4.11
CA GLY A 237 -11.60 -1.94 5.43
C GLY A 237 -10.63 -2.34 6.54
N LEU A 238 -9.85 -3.40 6.32
CA LEU A 238 -8.84 -3.84 7.29
C LEU A 238 -7.75 -2.78 7.50
N ALA A 239 -7.21 -2.22 6.42
CA ALA A 239 -6.21 -1.16 6.52
C ALA A 239 -6.78 0.08 7.21
N SER A 240 -8.02 0.47 6.90
CA SER A 240 -8.70 1.62 7.48
C SER A 240 -8.91 1.45 8.98
N VAL A 241 -9.36 0.28 9.43
CA VAL A 241 -9.54 -0.01 10.87
C VAL A 241 -8.21 0.14 11.61
N ILE A 242 -7.13 -0.43 11.09
CA ILE A 242 -5.80 -0.30 11.71
C ILE A 242 -5.37 1.17 11.77
N ARG A 243 -5.58 1.96 10.71
CA ARG A 243 -5.21 3.38 10.68
C ARG A 243 -6.01 4.20 11.69
N VAL A 244 -7.33 3.99 11.76
CA VAL A 244 -8.20 4.69 12.73
C VAL A 244 -7.80 4.35 14.16
N MET A 245 -7.54 3.07 14.47
CA MET A 245 -7.11 2.66 15.80
C MET A 245 -5.76 3.30 16.17
N LEU A 246 -4.78 3.27 15.28
CA LEU A 246 -3.47 3.89 15.50
C LEU A 246 -3.58 5.42 15.65
N PHE A 247 -4.42 6.08 14.84
CA PHE A 247 -4.72 7.50 14.96
C PHE A 247 -5.32 7.84 16.33
N LEU A 248 -6.33 7.11 16.79
CA LEU A 248 -6.99 7.37 18.07
C LEU A 248 -6.03 7.23 19.24
N VAL A 249 -5.23 6.16 19.27
CA VAL A 249 -4.20 5.97 20.29
C VAL A 249 -3.12 7.05 20.20
N GLY A 250 -2.66 7.36 18.99
CA GLY A 250 -1.68 8.42 18.74
C GLY A 250 -2.20 9.79 19.21
N LEU A 251 -3.47 10.10 18.92
CA LEU A 251 -4.12 11.34 19.34
C LEU A 251 -4.17 11.43 20.87
N ALA A 252 -4.52 10.34 21.56
CA ALA A 252 -4.54 10.32 23.03
C ALA A 252 -3.14 10.59 23.61
N VAL A 253 -2.10 9.99 23.04
CA VAL A 253 -0.70 10.19 23.46
C VAL A 253 -0.24 11.63 23.25
N VAL A 254 -0.58 12.22 22.07
CA VAL A 254 -0.23 13.61 21.75
C VAL A 254 -0.98 14.62 22.62
N VAL A 255 -2.28 14.42 22.83
CA VAL A 255 -3.11 15.29 23.69
C VAL A 255 -2.68 15.21 25.16
N ALA A 256 -2.13 14.07 25.61
CA ALA A 256 -1.51 13.94 26.92
C ALA A 256 -0.17 14.70 27.06
N GLY A 257 0.29 15.40 26.03
CA GLY A 257 1.51 16.22 26.05
C GLY A 257 2.79 15.48 25.69
N THR A 258 2.70 14.24 25.21
CA THR A 258 3.89 13.49 24.79
C THR A 258 4.34 13.94 23.40
N THR A 259 5.57 14.43 23.29
CA THR A 259 6.23 14.67 22.00
C THR A 259 6.78 13.35 21.47
N LEU A 260 6.39 12.96 20.25
CA LEU A 260 6.87 11.73 19.63
C LEU A 260 8.32 11.93 19.14
N ASP A 261 9.12 10.86 19.22
CA ASP A 261 10.47 10.85 18.65
C ASP A 261 10.40 11.05 17.12
N PRO A 262 10.97 12.12 16.56
CA PRO A 262 10.91 12.38 15.13
C PRO A 262 11.61 11.31 14.27
N THR A 263 12.51 10.51 14.85
CA THR A 263 13.20 9.43 14.14
C THR A 263 12.33 8.18 14.01
N ASN A 264 11.41 7.95 14.97
CA ASN A 264 10.47 6.83 14.97
C ASN A 264 9.17 7.18 15.72
N PRO A 265 8.31 8.04 15.17
CA PRO A 265 7.13 8.55 15.89
C PRO A 265 6.13 7.45 16.25
N ALA A 266 5.96 6.44 15.40
CA ALA A 266 5.06 5.34 15.71
C ALA A 266 5.56 4.47 16.88
N ALA A 267 6.86 4.22 16.99
CA ALA A 267 7.43 3.52 18.14
C ALA A 267 7.17 4.26 19.46
N SER A 268 7.20 5.59 19.42
CA SER A 268 6.88 6.43 20.60
C SER A 268 5.45 6.23 21.07
N ILE A 269 4.47 6.13 20.15
CA ILE A 269 3.06 5.86 20.50
C ILE A 269 2.96 4.51 21.22
N PHE A 270 3.56 3.45 20.66
CA PHE A 270 3.52 2.12 21.27
C PHE A 270 4.23 2.06 22.62
N LYS A 271 5.38 2.76 22.74
CA LYS A 271 6.13 2.85 24.00
C LYS A 271 5.32 3.56 25.09
N THR A 272 4.67 4.66 24.75
CA THR A 272 3.89 5.44 25.72
C THR A 272 2.62 4.70 26.12
N ALA A 273 1.90 4.09 25.20
CA ALA A 273 0.61 3.44 25.47
C ALA A 273 0.73 2.01 26.03
N ALA A 274 1.79 1.26 25.69
CA ALA A 274 1.95 -0.14 26.08
C ALA A 274 3.34 -0.48 26.67
N GLY A 275 4.11 0.54 27.07
CA GLY A 275 5.39 0.38 27.76
C GLY A 275 6.47 -0.32 26.94
N ALA A 276 7.40 -0.96 27.63
CA ALA A 276 8.53 -1.67 27.00
C ALA A 276 8.07 -2.83 26.11
N PHE A 277 7.01 -3.53 26.49
CA PHE A 277 6.41 -4.59 25.66
C PHE A 277 5.90 -4.01 24.33
N GLY A 278 5.09 -2.96 24.37
CA GLY A 278 4.58 -2.32 23.15
C GLY A 278 5.70 -1.82 22.25
N TYR A 279 6.74 -1.23 22.81
CA TYR A 279 7.91 -0.78 22.06
C TYR A 279 8.60 -1.92 21.31
N LYS A 280 8.93 -3.03 21.99
CA LYS A 280 9.59 -4.18 21.38
C LYS A 280 8.69 -4.92 20.39
N PHE A 281 7.40 -5.07 20.72
CA PHE A 281 6.41 -5.63 19.80
C PHE A 281 6.30 -4.80 18.51
N PHE A 282 6.26 -3.47 18.64
CA PHE A 282 6.25 -2.59 17.48
C PHE A 282 7.49 -2.75 16.61
N GLY A 283 8.68 -2.90 17.19
CA GLY A 283 9.91 -3.19 16.46
C GLY A 283 9.81 -4.47 15.62
N LEU A 284 9.26 -5.54 16.20
CA LEU A 284 9.02 -6.80 15.48
C LEU A 284 8.00 -6.63 14.34
N LEU A 285 6.88 -5.94 14.63
CA LEU A 285 5.85 -5.64 13.64
C LEU A 285 6.44 -4.84 12.48
N LEU A 286 7.21 -3.79 12.78
CA LEU A 286 7.80 -2.90 11.78
C LEU A 286 8.82 -3.63 10.89
N PHE A 287 9.65 -4.49 11.48
CA PHE A 287 10.58 -5.34 10.75
C PHE A 287 9.84 -6.30 9.81
N ALA A 288 8.85 -7.05 10.32
CA ALA A 288 8.11 -8.03 9.54
C ALA A 288 7.29 -7.36 8.42
N ALA A 289 6.61 -6.24 8.71
CA ALA A 289 5.89 -5.45 7.71
C ALA A 289 6.84 -4.90 6.64
N GLY A 290 8.01 -4.41 7.04
CA GLY A 290 9.07 -3.98 6.13
C GLY A 290 9.53 -5.09 5.21
N MET A 291 9.81 -6.27 5.75
CA MET A 291 10.23 -7.45 4.99
C MET A 291 9.18 -7.87 3.95
N SER A 292 7.92 -7.99 4.36
CA SER A 292 6.82 -8.31 3.45
C SER A 292 6.66 -7.26 2.36
N SER A 293 6.77 -5.98 2.72
CA SER A 293 6.63 -4.87 1.78
C SER A 293 7.81 -4.75 0.81
N ILE A 294 9.05 -5.04 1.22
CA ILE A 294 10.21 -5.15 0.32
C ILE A 294 9.95 -6.22 -0.74
N ILE A 295 9.50 -7.40 -0.32
CA ILE A 295 9.22 -8.52 -1.22
C ILE A 295 8.06 -8.17 -2.17
N GLY A 296 6.94 -7.68 -1.64
CA GLY A 296 5.73 -7.37 -2.41
C GLY A 296 5.96 -6.25 -3.43
N SER A 297 6.60 -5.15 -3.03
CA SER A 297 6.92 -4.03 -3.92
C SER A 297 7.88 -4.44 -5.03
N THR A 298 8.92 -5.20 -4.68
CA THR A 298 9.90 -5.70 -5.66
C THR A 298 9.23 -6.63 -6.67
N PHE A 299 8.47 -7.63 -6.19
CA PHE A 299 7.80 -8.59 -7.07
C PHE A 299 6.83 -7.90 -8.04
N THR A 300 5.99 -6.99 -7.53
CA THR A 300 5.02 -6.30 -8.37
C THR A 300 5.71 -5.36 -9.36
N SER A 301 6.66 -4.54 -8.91
CA SER A 301 7.35 -3.56 -9.76
C SER A 301 8.18 -4.22 -10.85
N THR A 302 8.91 -5.28 -10.53
CA THR A 302 9.67 -6.04 -11.54
C THR A 302 8.75 -6.73 -12.56
N SER A 303 7.52 -7.13 -12.17
CA SER A 303 6.53 -7.68 -13.10
C SER A 303 6.04 -6.67 -14.14
N PHE A 304 6.03 -5.38 -13.80
CA PHE A 304 5.75 -4.30 -14.76
C PHE A 304 6.95 -4.06 -15.70
N LEU A 305 8.17 -4.13 -15.18
CA LEU A 305 9.38 -4.01 -15.98
C LEU A 305 9.58 -5.18 -16.94
N ASP A 306 9.21 -6.40 -16.54
CA ASP A 306 9.24 -7.58 -17.43
C ASP A 306 8.41 -7.40 -18.71
N TYR A 307 7.34 -6.59 -18.66
CA TYR A 307 6.54 -6.26 -19.82
C TYR A 307 7.35 -5.49 -20.88
N ALA A 308 8.19 -4.57 -20.43
CA ALA A 308 9.05 -3.78 -21.32
C ALA A 308 10.18 -4.60 -21.93
N VAL A 309 10.50 -5.76 -21.35
CA VAL A 309 11.68 -6.58 -21.67
C VAL A 309 11.27 -8.04 -21.96
N SER A 310 10.10 -8.25 -22.56
CA SER A 310 9.52 -9.57 -22.84
C SER A 310 10.51 -10.51 -23.53
N GLY A 311 10.60 -11.76 -23.05
CA GLY A 311 11.40 -12.84 -23.63
C GLY A 311 12.77 -13.10 -23.00
N ARG A 312 13.13 -12.44 -21.88
CA ARG A 312 14.40 -12.65 -21.19
C ARG A 312 14.39 -13.79 -20.17
N SER A 313 15.58 -14.34 -19.90
CA SER A 313 15.78 -15.52 -19.06
C SER A 313 15.45 -15.28 -17.58
N VAL A 314 15.23 -16.38 -16.82
CA VAL A 314 15.02 -16.35 -15.35
C VAL A 314 16.16 -15.62 -14.63
N LYS A 315 17.42 -15.83 -15.07
CA LYS A 315 18.60 -15.15 -14.52
C LYS A 315 18.51 -13.62 -14.60
N TYR A 316 17.93 -13.08 -15.68
CA TYR A 316 17.73 -11.64 -15.82
C TYR A 316 16.71 -11.11 -14.81
N ARG A 317 15.63 -11.84 -14.55
CA ARG A 317 14.60 -11.46 -13.55
C ARG A 317 15.16 -11.47 -12.15
N ASP A 318 15.97 -12.47 -11.80
CA ASP A 318 16.65 -12.54 -10.50
C ASP A 318 17.63 -11.37 -10.34
N ALA A 319 18.43 -11.06 -11.37
CA ALA A 319 19.35 -9.92 -11.36
C ALA A 319 18.60 -8.57 -11.22
N LEU A 320 17.46 -8.40 -11.93
CA LEU A 320 16.61 -7.21 -11.82
C LEU A 320 16.05 -7.05 -10.40
N THR A 321 15.59 -8.15 -9.79
CA THR A 321 15.06 -8.20 -8.44
C THR A 321 16.12 -7.80 -7.40
N ILE A 322 17.31 -8.39 -7.50
CA ILE A 322 18.45 -8.09 -6.63
C ILE A 322 18.86 -6.62 -6.80
N GLY A 323 19.02 -6.15 -8.05
CA GLY A 323 19.39 -4.78 -8.36
C GLY A 323 18.37 -3.76 -7.81
N PHE A 324 17.08 -4.08 -7.88
CA PHE A 324 16.00 -3.23 -7.37
C PHE A 324 16.08 -3.03 -5.84
N ILE A 325 16.31 -4.11 -5.08
CA ILE A 325 16.46 -4.05 -3.63
C ILE A 325 17.79 -3.37 -3.25
N ALA A 326 18.90 -3.76 -3.90
CA ALA A 326 20.21 -3.20 -3.62
C ALA A 326 20.23 -1.68 -3.89
N PHE A 327 19.70 -1.22 -5.01
CA PHE A 327 19.62 0.19 -5.34
C PHE A 327 18.79 0.96 -4.31
N ALA A 328 17.60 0.46 -3.95
CA ALA A 328 16.75 1.07 -2.92
C ALA A 328 17.49 1.20 -1.58
N THR A 329 18.24 0.16 -1.19
CA THR A 329 19.02 0.14 0.05
C THR A 329 20.15 1.16 0.02
N VAL A 330 20.90 1.22 -1.08
CA VAL A 330 21.99 2.20 -1.26
C VAL A 330 21.43 3.61 -1.15
N VAL A 331 20.35 3.94 -1.87
CA VAL A 331 19.70 5.26 -1.80
C VAL A 331 19.30 5.60 -0.37
N PHE A 332 18.67 4.66 0.36
CA PHE A 332 18.28 4.90 1.75
C PHE A 332 19.50 5.18 2.65
N VAL A 333 20.55 4.38 2.53
CA VAL A 333 21.77 4.53 3.37
C VAL A 333 22.39 5.92 3.19
N PHE A 334 22.36 6.49 1.97
CA PHE A 334 22.83 7.84 1.72
C PHE A 334 21.89 8.92 2.28
N ILE A 335 20.57 8.74 2.24
CA ILE A 335 19.59 9.71 2.77
C ILE A 335 19.59 9.72 4.29
N GLY A 336 19.58 8.55 4.94
CA GLY A 336 19.75 8.36 6.37
C GLY A 336 18.63 8.90 7.28
N GLN A 337 17.49 9.34 6.75
CA GLN A 337 16.36 9.92 7.52
C GLN A 337 15.11 9.03 7.38
N PRO A 338 14.99 7.93 8.14
CA PRO A 338 14.02 6.89 7.88
C PRO A 338 12.56 7.37 7.95
N ALA A 339 12.15 8.09 9.00
CA ALA A 339 10.79 8.57 9.14
C ALA A 339 10.41 9.56 8.03
N LYS A 340 11.32 10.47 7.67
CA LYS A 340 11.10 11.44 6.59
C LYS A 340 10.98 10.73 5.23
N VAL A 341 11.83 9.75 4.96
CA VAL A 341 11.75 8.92 3.75
C VAL A 341 10.40 8.22 3.65
N LEU A 342 9.92 7.62 4.74
CA LEU A 342 8.63 6.91 4.80
C LEU A 342 7.43 7.83 4.53
N VAL A 343 7.50 9.10 4.91
CA VAL A 343 6.48 10.11 4.61
C VAL A 343 6.56 10.54 3.14
N VAL A 344 7.74 10.95 2.67
CA VAL A 344 7.95 11.48 1.30
C VAL A 344 7.59 10.43 0.24
N VAL A 345 7.93 9.17 0.47
CA VAL A 345 7.60 8.07 -0.44
C VAL A 345 6.09 7.94 -0.67
N GLY A 346 5.28 8.15 0.37
CA GLY A 346 3.82 8.19 0.23
C GLY A 346 3.37 9.32 -0.70
N ALA A 347 3.88 10.54 -0.49
CA ALA A 347 3.55 11.69 -1.33
C ALA A 347 3.92 11.44 -2.81
N LEU A 348 5.13 10.91 -3.07
CA LEU A 348 5.58 10.59 -4.43
C LEU A 348 4.64 9.59 -5.12
N ASN A 349 4.15 8.59 -4.39
CA ASN A 349 3.18 7.64 -4.94
C ASN A 349 1.77 8.27 -5.10
N GLY A 350 1.43 9.27 -4.30
CA GLY A 350 0.22 10.07 -4.45
C GLY A 350 0.18 10.83 -5.78
N PHE A 351 1.33 11.32 -6.28
CA PHE A 351 1.43 11.96 -7.60
C PHE A 351 1.19 10.99 -8.77
N ILE A 352 1.56 9.72 -8.62
CA ILE A 352 1.40 8.70 -9.67
C ILE A 352 -0.08 8.30 -9.83
N LEU A 353 -0.82 8.27 -8.71
CA LEU A 353 -2.17 7.73 -8.65
C LEU A 353 -3.15 8.34 -9.65
N PRO A 354 -3.31 9.68 -9.79
CA PRO A 354 -4.27 10.26 -10.72
C PRO A 354 -4.00 9.87 -12.17
N ILE A 355 -2.73 9.74 -12.57
CA ILE A 355 -2.35 9.32 -13.91
C ILE A 355 -2.76 7.86 -14.14
N ALA A 356 -2.41 6.99 -13.22
CA ALA A 356 -2.72 5.56 -13.32
C ALA A 356 -4.22 5.29 -13.33
N LEU A 357 -4.98 5.97 -12.45
CA LEU A 357 -6.44 5.84 -12.40
C LEU A 357 -7.11 6.38 -13.66
N ALA A 358 -6.68 7.54 -14.17
CA ALA A 358 -7.22 8.13 -15.40
C ALA A 358 -7.07 7.19 -16.59
N ILE A 359 -5.90 6.56 -16.76
CA ILE A 359 -5.67 5.58 -17.83
C ILE A 359 -6.69 4.44 -17.77
N LEU A 360 -6.93 3.88 -16.59
CA LEU A 360 -7.86 2.76 -16.42
C LEU A 360 -9.33 3.19 -16.55
N LEU A 361 -9.70 4.41 -16.16
CA LEU A 361 -11.04 4.96 -16.38
C LEU A 361 -11.32 5.18 -17.86
N VAL A 362 -10.34 5.65 -18.65
CA VAL A 362 -10.47 5.72 -20.11
C VAL A 362 -10.67 4.32 -20.70
N ALA A 363 -9.92 3.31 -20.22
CA ALA A 363 -10.09 1.93 -20.64
C ALA A 363 -11.49 1.39 -20.32
N ALA A 364 -12.03 1.73 -19.12
CA ALA A 364 -13.35 1.32 -18.65
C ALA A 364 -14.49 1.77 -19.58
N GLY A 365 -14.33 2.91 -20.27
CA GLY A 365 -15.28 3.44 -21.26
C GLY A 365 -15.16 2.81 -22.64
N ARG A 366 -14.13 1.99 -22.91
CA ARG A 366 -13.88 1.43 -24.27
C ARG A 366 -14.39 0.01 -24.41
N GLN A 367 -15.46 -0.20 -25.17
CA GLN A 367 -16.03 -1.53 -25.45
C GLN A 367 -15.02 -2.51 -26.07
N LYS A 368 -14.10 -2.01 -26.90
CA LYS A 368 -13.03 -2.83 -27.52
C LYS A 368 -12.11 -3.48 -26.45
N ILE A 369 -11.95 -2.85 -25.28
CA ILE A 369 -11.09 -3.33 -24.19
C ILE A 369 -11.91 -4.16 -23.20
N MET A 370 -13.10 -3.66 -22.85
CA MET A 370 -13.93 -4.23 -21.78
C MET A 370 -14.90 -5.32 -22.26
N GLY A 371 -15.09 -5.44 -23.57
CA GLY A 371 -16.12 -6.30 -24.18
C GLY A 371 -17.45 -5.61 -24.35
N ALA A 372 -18.20 -5.99 -25.41
CA ALA A 372 -19.44 -5.35 -25.82
C ALA A 372 -20.57 -5.42 -24.77
N ALA A 373 -20.59 -6.51 -23.99
CA ALA A 373 -21.61 -6.74 -22.95
C ALA A 373 -21.36 -5.96 -21.65
N TYR A 374 -20.14 -5.46 -21.43
CA TYR A 374 -19.81 -4.74 -20.19
C TYR A 374 -20.24 -3.28 -20.25
N ARG A 375 -20.85 -2.82 -19.17
CA ARG A 375 -21.14 -1.41 -18.92
C ARG A 375 -20.51 -1.03 -17.58
N HIS A 376 -19.58 -0.09 -17.62
CA HIS A 376 -18.97 0.39 -16.37
C HIS A 376 -20.02 1.19 -15.57
N PRO A 377 -20.22 0.93 -14.26
CA PRO A 377 -21.20 1.66 -13.47
C PRO A 377 -20.95 3.17 -13.50
N LEU A 378 -21.96 3.96 -13.85
CA LEU A 378 -21.83 5.40 -14.01
C LEU A 378 -21.33 6.09 -12.75
N TRP A 379 -21.83 5.67 -11.57
CA TRP A 379 -21.40 6.23 -10.31
C TRP A 379 -19.90 6.01 -10.04
N LEU A 380 -19.35 4.82 -10.39
CA LEU A 380 -17.92 4.53 -10.28
C LEU A 380 -17.09 5.36 -11.26
N ALA A 381 -17.59 5.57 -12.48
CA ALA A 381 -16.91 6.41 -13.45
C ALA A 381 -16.86 7.87 -12.96
N ILE A 382 -18.00 8.43 -12.54
CA ILE A 382 -18.08 9.80 -12.04
C ILE A 382 -17.20 9.99 -10.81
N THR A 383 -17.35 9.16 -9.80
CA THR A 383 -16.53 9.27 -8.57
C THR A 383 -15.05 9.01 -8.84
N GLY A 384 -14.71 8.12 -9.77
CA GLY A 384 -13.35 7.89 -10.22
C GLY A 384 -12.71 9.14 -10.82
N TRP A 385 -13.42 9.84 -11.72
CA TRP A 385 -12.94 11.11 -12.30
C TRP A 385 -12.88 12.25 -11.29
N ILE A 386 -13.81 12.30 -10.31
CA ILE A 386 -13.71 13.23 -9.18
C ILE A 386 -12.42 12.97 -8.38
N VAL A 387 -12.10 11.70 -8.10
CA VAL A 387 -10.85 11.34 -7.42
C VAL A 387 -9.62 11.73 -8.23
N VAL A 388 -9.62 11.51 -9.56
CA VAL A 388 -8.52 11.97 -10.42
C VAL A 388 -8.32 13.48 -10.30
N ALA A 389 -9.39 14.26 -10.41
CA ALA A 389 -9.34 15.73 -10.31
C ALA A 389 -8.89 16.18 -8.91
N PHE A 390 -9.43 15.57 -7.86
CA PHE A 390 -9.07 15.87 -6.48
C PHE A 390 -7.60 15.57 -6.18
N MET A 391 -7.09 14.40 -6.58
CA MET A 391 -5.71 14.01 -6.34
C MET A 391 -4.74 14.85 -7.18
N ALA A 392 -5.11 15.23 -8.41
CA ALA A 392 -4.33 16.16 -9.21
C ALA A 392 -4.26 17.55 -8.54
N PHE A 393 -5.39 18.05 -8.02
CA PHE A 393 -5.44 19.31 -7.27
C PHE A 393 -4.59 19.24 -6.00
N ALA A 394 -4.71 18.18 -5.20
CA ALA A 394 -3.90 17.96 -3.99
C ALA A 394 -2.40 17.92 -4.34
N SER A 395 -2.05 17.28 -5.45
CA SER A 395 -0.68 17.24 -5.98
C SER A 395 -0.14 18.62 -6.29
N VAL A 396 -0.89 19.45 -7.02
CA VAL A 396 -0.51 20.82 -7.36
C VAL A 396 -0.37 21.69 -6.10
N LYS A 397 -1.34 21.60 -5.17
CA LYS A 397 -1.27 22.32 -3.89
C LYS A 397 -0.05 21.95 -3.07
N THR A 398 0.28 20.66 -3.03
CA THR A 398 1.48 20.16 -2.34
C THR A 398 2.76 20.73 -2.95
N VAL A 399 2.88 20.72 -4.29
CA VAL A 399 4.04 21.28 -4.99
C VAL A 399 4.16 22.78 -4.72
N ILE A 400 3.08 23.55 -4.84
CA ILE A 400 3.08 24.98 -4.54
C ILE A 400 3.51 25.22 -3.09
N GLY A 401 3.04 24.42 -2.12
CA GLY A 401 3.43 24.56 -0.72
C GLY A 401 4.90 24.26 -0.41
N PHE A 402 5.64 23.60 -1.32
CA PHE A 402 7.08 23.38 -1.18
C PHE A 402 7.92 24.55 -1.72
N PHE A 403 7.39 25.35 -2.64
CA PHE A 403 8.11 26.43 -3.33
C PHE A 403 7.60 27.84 -2.96
N GLY A 404 6.48 27.95 -2.24
CA GLY A 404 5.89 29.20 -1.74
C GLY A 404 6.02 29.32 -0.25
#